data_89178a8646cc0511ea90f6e79f88e914
#
_entry.id   89178a8646cc0511ea90f6e79f88e914
#
_cell.length_a   1.000
_cell.length_b   1.000
_cell.length_c   1.000
_cell.angle_alpha   90.00
_cell.angle_beta   90.00
_cell.angle_gamma   90.00
#
_symmetry.space_group_name_H-M   'P 1'
#
loop_
_entity.id
_entity.type
_entity.pdbx_description
1 polymer ?
#
loop_
_entity_poly.entity_id
_entity_poly.type
_entity_poly.pdbx_seq_one_letter_code
_entity_poly.pdbx_strand_id
1 'polypeptide(L)'
;MKQELSYAVEIKHIDKLFRKTNKIYNEAISFCVDVFEKNWKDLKDLSLVDKEQYQYSDKLIHSTKSNKAKYPDFDKKFHKLPSYLRIAIINASLGYLNSYHSNLNNWNENGCEGRKPTLQKNLHKMPVFYKSNMYKDFEDDTIKLKLFINNDWNWVQVNLKHTDLVSIQKKTNKDTKISAPILEHKHKKWFLRFVLTDNVKLNSKNYKEQKVCAIDLGINTDATCCIMKSDGTILGRKFINFSSDKDLIAHTLNKIKKKQQKESPQNTSKLWRYAKFHNDNLATKIAQSIVDFSKENDCDVIVFEYLDFKGKKKGSKKQKLSMWKTNTIQRIVETKAHNLGMRVSRICAYNTSKLAFDGSGEVIRGSKANLNTYELCKFSNGKIYNCDLSASYNIASRYFIREIQKSISERNWSLILTKVLDLGKRTNCTYNTLLELNKVI
;
A
#
# COMPACT_ATOMS: atom_id res chain seq x y z
N MET A 1 -15.28 -9.15 -3.13
CA MET A 1 -14.42 -7.95 -3.11
C MET A 1 -13.48 -8.00 -4.30
N LYS A 2 -13.29 -6.89 -5.01
CA LYS A 2 -12.33 -6.79 -6.12
C LYS A 2 -10.91 -6.59 -5.55
N GLN A 3 -9.98 -7.44 -5.94
CA GLN A 3 -8.57 -7.33 -5.55
C GLN A 3 -7.70 -7.12 -6.78
N GLU A 4 -6.78 -6.15 -6.70
CA GLU A 4 -5.85 -5.81 -7.78
C GLU A 4 -4.40 -6.04 -7.34
N LEU A 5 -3.67 -6.87 -8.07
CA LEU A 5 -2.28 -7.19 -7.81
C LEU A 5 -1.43 -6.88 -9.03
N SER A 6 -0.28 -6.25 -8.85
CA SER A 6 0.60 -5.91 -9.95
C SER A 6 1.89 -6.73 -9.94
N TYR A 7 2.23 -7.27 -11.12
CA TYR A 7 3.42 -8.08 -11.35
C TYR A 7 4.24 -7.50 -12.48
N ALA A 8 5.55 -7.49 -12.31
CA ALA A 8 6.48 -7.01 -13.32
C ALA A 8 7.22 -8.20 -13.95
N VAL A 9 7.24 -8.25 -15.28
CA VAL A 9 7.98 -9.23 -16.07
C VAL A 9 9.17 -8.53 -16.71
N GLU A 10 10.39 -9.02 -16.46
CA GLU A 10 11.62 -8.45 -17.03
C GLU A 10 11.66 -8.67 -18.54
N ILE A 11 11.98 -7.61 -19.29
CA ILE A 11 12.25 -7.67 -20.74
C ILE A 11 13.75 -7.88 -20.92
N LYS A 12 14.13 -8.92 -21.69
CA LYS A 12 15.53 -9.22 -22.00
C LYS A 12 16.02 -8.39 -23.20
N HIS A 13 17.20 -7.83 -23.09
CA HIS A 13 18.07 -7.39 -24.20
C HIS A 13 17.77 -6.12 -25.01
N ILE A 14 16.90 -5.16 -24.60
CA ILE A 14 16.67 -3.97 -25.45
C ILE A 14 16.50 -2.67 -24.67
N ASP A 15 17.63 -2.02 -24.29
CA ASP A 15 17.54 -0.76 -23.53
C ASP A 15 17.28 0.50 -24.44
N LYS A 16 17.94 0.58 -25.59
CA LYS A 16 17.90 1.82 -26.42
C LYS A 16 16.55 2.11 -27.07
N LEU A 17 15.82 1.07 -27.50
CA LEU A 17 14.55 1.21 -28.24
C LEU A 17 13.44 1.77 -27.36
N PHE A 18 13.36 1.33 -26.10
CA PHE A 18 12.36 1.80 -25.16
C PHE A 18 12.54 3.27 -24.77
N ARG A 19 13.78 3.76 -24.71
CA ARG A 19 14.08 5.16 -24.34
C ARG A 19 13.48 6.14 -25.35
N LYS A 20 13.58 5.86 -26.66
CA LYS A 20 12.99 6.72 -27.72
C LYS A 20 11.46 6.78 -27.59
N THR A 21 10.81 5.61 -27.49
CA THR A 21 9.36 5.50 -27.30
C THR A 21 8.90 6.24 -26.04
N ASN A 22 9.61 6.04 -24.92
CA ASN A 22 9.28 6.72 -23.66
C ASN A 22 9.50 8.25 -23.74
N LYS A 23 10.53 8.70 -24.45
CA LYS A 23 10.79 10.13 -24.67
C LYS A 23 9.63 10.79 -25.43
N ILE A 24 9.22 10.21 -26.56
CA ILE A 24 8.08 10.72 -27.37
C ILE A 24 6.79 10.72 -26.55
N TYR A 25 6.53 9.65 -25.79
CA TYR A 25 5.37 9.57 -24.91
C TYR A 25 5.31 10.73 -23.91
N ASN A 26 6.43 11.03 -23.25
CA ASN A 26 6.49 12.11 -22.26
C ASN A 26 6.46 13.51 -22.90
N GLU A 27 7.07 13.69 -24.07
CA GLU A 27 6.95 14.95 -24.84
C GLU A 27 5.50 15.21 -25.27
N ALA A 28 4.78 14.17 -25.67
CA ALA A 28 3.37 14.27 -26.04
C ALA A 28 2.49 14.58 -24.82
N ILE A 29 2.77 13.97 -23.65
CA ILE A 29 2.08 14.31 -22.40
C ILE A 29 2.34 15.77 -22.03
N SER A 30 3.59 16.24 -22.08
CA SER A 30 3.92 17.64 -21.76
C SER A 30 3.19 18.62 -22.68
N PHE A 31 3.11 18.31 -23.98
CA PHE A 31 2.33 19.10 -24.93
C PHE A 31 0.83 19.13 -24.56
N CYS A 32 0.25 17.97 -24.26
CA CYS A 32 -1.16 17.87 -23.87
C CYS A 32 -1.43 18.62 -22.56
N VAL A 33 -0.55 18.52 -21.57
CA VAL A 33 -0.69 19.26 -20.29
C VAL A 33 -0.72 20.76 -20.54
N ASP A 34 0.18 21.30 -21.39
CA ASP A 34 0.20 22.73 -21.72
C ASP A 34 -1.08 23.18 -22.46
N VAL A 35 -1.60 22.36 -23.38
CA VAL A 35 -2.83 22.63 -24.11
C VAL A 35 -4.06 22.56 -23.20
N PHE A 36 -4.17 21.50 -22.41
CA PHE A 36 -5.34 21.26 -21.57
C PHE A 36 -5.41 22.25 -20.41
N GLU A 37 -4.27 22.68 -19.85
CA GLU A 37 -4.25 23.74 -18.85
C GLU A 37 -4.78 25.06 -19.39
N LYS A 38 -4.42 25.44 -20.63
CA LYS A 38 -4.94 26.65 -21.28
C LYS A 38 -6.45 26.60 -21.51
N ASN A 39 -7.02 25.40 -21.64
CA ASN A 39 -8.47 25.18 -21.83
C ASN A 39 -9.13 24.58 -20.57
N TRP A 40 -8.50 24.71 -19.39
CA TRP A 40 -8.97 24.08 -18.17
C TRP A 40 -10.36 24.56 -17.73
N LYS A 41 -10.68 25.84 -18.02
CA LYS A 41 -12.01 26.40 -17.72
C LYS A 41 -13.16 25.61 -18.37
N ASP A 42 -12.95 25.13 -19.59
CA ASP A 42 -13.94 24.35 -20.33
C ASP A 42 -13.92 22.87 -19.95
N LEU A 43 -12.74 22.37 -19.48
CA LEU A 43 -12.54 20.96 -19.14
C LEU A 43 -13.02 20.60 -17.73
N LYS A 44 -12.88 21.50 -16.76
CA LYS A 44 -13.09 21.19 -15.32
C LYS A 44 -14.50 20.72 -15.00
N ASP A 45 -15.50 21.22 -15.73
CA ASP A 45 -16.92 20.96 -15.49
C ASP A 45 -17.47 19.76 -16.28
N LEU A 46 -16.63 19.16 -17.15
CA LEU A 46 -16.98 17.97 -17.92
C LEU A 46 -16.80 16.69 -17.13
N SER A 47 -17.67 15.70 -17.38
CA SER A 47 -17.62 14.41 -16.70
C SER A 47 -16.39 13.58 -17.10
N LEU A 48 -15.66 13.07 -16.10
CA LEU A 48 -14.62 12.06 -16.29
C LEU A 48 -15.20 10.67 -16.55
N VAL A 49 -16.29 10.33 -15.85
CA VAL A 49 -16.93 9.01 -15.91
C VAL A 49 -17.53 8.78 -17.31
N ASP A 50 -18.19 9.80 -17.86
CA ASP A 50 -18.83 9.74 -19.18
C ASP A 50 -17.87 10.01 -20.34
N LYS A 51 -16.57 10.11 -20.05
CA LYS A 51 -15.49 10.36 -21.01
C LYS A 51 -15.57 11.71 -21.75
N GLU A 52 -16.37 12.65 -21.27
CA GLU A 52 -16.53 13.96 -21.91
C GLU A 52 -15.22 14.75 -21.92
N GLN A 53 -14.48 14.77 -20.79
CA GLN A 53 -13.17 15.40 -20.75
C GLN A 53 -12.21 14.81 -21.79
N TYR A 54 -12.21 13.49 -21.97
CA TYR A 54 -11.40 12.81 -22.97
C TYR A 54 -11.81 13.24 -24.38
N GLN A 55 -13.10 13.19 -24.71
CA GLN A 55 -13.61 13.51 -26.04
C GLN A 55 -13.33 14.97 -26.42
N TYR A 56 -13.53 15.89 -25.49
CA TYR A 56 -13.20 17.31 -25.69
C TYR A 56 -11.69 17.48 -25.90
N SER A 57 -10.86 16.86 -25.07
CA SER A 57 -9.40 16.94 -25.19
C SER A 57 -8.86 16.36 -26.50
N ASP A 58 -9.41 15.24 -26.96
CA ASP A 58 -9.03 14.63 -28.25
C ASP A 58 -9.35 15.57 -29.43
N LYS A 59 -10.54 16.20 -29.41
CA LYS A 59 -10.94 17.20 -30.40
C LYS A 59 -10.03 18.43 -30.43
N LEU A 60 -9.45 18.84 -29.32
CA LEU A 60 -8.52 19.97 -29.25
C LEU A 60 -7.23 19.73 -30.02
N ILE A 61 -6.70 18.50 -30.02
CA ILE A 61 -5.35 18.17 -30.49
C ILE A 61 -5.30 17.32 -31.76
N HIS A 62 -6.39 16.62 -32.07
CA HIS A 62 -6.43 15.67 -33.19
C HIS A 62 -7.47 16.06 -34.24
N SER A 63 -7.01 16.21 -35.50
CA SER A 63 -7.86 16.52 -36.65
C SER A 63 -8.40 15.23 -37.26
N THR A 64 -9.69 15.23 -37.57
CA THR A 64 -10.38 14.17 -38.30
C THR A 64 -11.13 14.75 -39.47
N LYS A 65 -11.79 13.93 -40.28
CA LYS A 65 -12.64 14.40 -41.38
C LYS A 65 -13.77 15.34 -40.90
N SER A 66 -14.27 15.11 -39.67
CA SER A 66 -15.38 15.88 -39.07
C SER A 66 -14.95 16.90 -38.03
N ASN A 67 -13.68 16.95 -37.66
CA ASN A 67 -13.16 17.85 -36.62
C ASN A 67 -11.83 18.49 -37.06
N LYS A 68 -11.78 19.82 -37.09
CA LYS A 68 -10.52 20.58 -37.26
C LYS A 68 -9.98 20.90 -35.87
N ALA A 69 -8.83 20.31 -35.49
CA ALA A 69 -8.23 20.54 -34.18
C ALA A 69 -7.85 22.01 -33.98
N LYS A 70 -8.09 22.53 -32.79
CA LYS A 70 -7.63 23.86 -32.35
C LYS A 70 -6.10 23.95 -32.29
N TYR A 71 -5.44 22.82 -31.96
CA TYR A 71 -3.99 22.72 -31.82
C TYR A 71 -3.42 21.62 -32.76
N PRO A 72 -3.42 21.83 -34.07
CA PRO A 72 -3.03 20.83 -35.08
C PRO A 72 -1.54 20.49 -35.05
N ASP A 73 -0.74 21.26 -34.32
CA ASP A 73 0.71 21.02 -34.16
C ASP A 73 1.02 19.72 -33.40
N PHE A 74 0.05 19.19 -32.65
CA PHE A 74 0.18 17.86 -32.04
C PHE A 74 0.35 16.78 -33.10
N ASP A 75 -0.54 16.72 -34.09
CA ASP A 75 -0.50 15.71 -35.13
C ASP A 75 0.75 15.85 -36.02
N LYS A 76 1.22 17.09 -36.24
CA LYS A 76 2.46 17.36 -37.01
C LYS A 76 3.68 16.86 -36.23
N LYS A 77 3.77 17.20 -34.92
CA LYS A 77 4.91 16.86 -34.06
C LYS A 77 4.99 15.36 -33.75
N PHE A 78 3.84 14.72 -33.55
CA PHE A 78 3.74 13.30 -33.18
C PHE A 78 3.12 12.49 -34.33
N HIS A 79 3.71 12.62 -35.51
CA HIS A 79 3.23 11.98 -36.73
C HIS A 79 3.07 10.46 -36.56
N LYS A 80 1.98 9.90 -37.12
CA LYS A 80 1.62 8.47 -37.04
C LYS A 80 1.51 7.90 -35.64
N LEU A 81 1.27 8.72 -34.59
CA LEU A 81 1.11 8.27 -33.25
C LEU A 81 -0.03 7.22 -33.16
N PRO A 82 0.21 6.00 -32.62
CA PRO A 82 -0.84 4.99 -32.47
C PRO A 82 -2.04 5.54 -31.69
N SER A 83 -3.26 5.28 -32.15
CA SER A 83 -4.48 5.84 -31.58
C SER A 83 -4.65 5.51 -30.09
N TYR A 84 -4.37 4.27 -29.68
CA TYR A 84 -4.47 3.87 -28.27
C TYR A 84 -3.36 4.48 -27.41
N LEU A 85 -2.20 4.77 -27.99
CA LEU A 85 -1.16 5.52 -27.27
C LEU A 85 -1.59 6.98 -27.07
N ARG A 86 -2.28 7.61 -28.06
CA ARG A 86 -2.88 8.93 -27.91
C ARG A 86 -3.93 8.95 -26.80
N ILE A 87 -4.80 7.92 -26.72
CA ILE A 87 -5.74 7.75 -25.61
C ILE A 87 -5.01 7.73 -24.27
N ALA A 88 -3.94 6.94 -24.17
CA ALA A 88 -3.14 6.85 -22.93
C ALA A 88 -2.49 8.20 -22.55
N ILE A 89 -2.00 8.95 -23.54
CA ILE A 89 -1.41 10.28 -23.35
C ILE A 89 -2.45 11.26 -22.83
N ILE A 90 -3.62 11.34 -23.47
CA ILE A 90 -4.71 12.22 -23.04
C ILE A 90 -5.13 11.90 -21.61
N ASN A 91 -5.41 10.63 -21.31
CA ASN A 91 -5.83 10.20 -19.97
C ASN A 91 -4.75 10.47 -18.91
N ALA A 92 -3.47 10.26 -19.23
CA ALA A 92 -2.37 10.56 -18.31
C ALA A 92 -2.25 12.07 -18.03
N SER A 93 -2.47 12.91 -19.06
CA SER A 93 -2.43 14.37 -18.95
C SER A 93 -3.61 14.91 -18.15
N LEU A 94 -4.83 14.43 -18.41
CA LEU A 94 -6.02 14.79 -17.64
C LEU A 94 -5.92 14.36 -16.18
N GLY A 95 -5.49 13.12 -15.90
CA GLY A 95 -5.31 12.62 -14.55
C GLY A 95 -4.28 13.45 -13.77
N TYR A 96 -3.23 13.93 -14.44
CA TYR A 96 -2.24 14.82 -13.82
C TYR A 96 -2.82 16.20 -13.51
N LEU A 97 -3.54 16.83 -14.45
CA LEU A 97 -4.16 18.14 -14.26
C LEU A 97 -5.25 18.10 -13.19
N ASN A 98 -6.13 17.10 -13.22
CA ASN A 98 -7.14 16.92 -12.17
C ASN A 98 -6.51 16.83 -10.78
N SER A 99 -5.42 16.05 -10.64
CA SER A 99 -4.68 15.96 -9.37
C SER A 99 -4.02 17.29 -8.98
N TYR A 100 -3.47 18.04 -9.93
CA TYR A 100 -2.87 19.34 -9.69
C TYR A 100 -3.91 20.35 -9.19
N HIS A 101 -5.04 20.48 -9.89
CA HIS A 101 -6.10 21.43 -9.52
C HIS A 101 -6.79 21.05 -8.21
N SER A 102 -7.01 19.75 -7.96
CA SER A 102 -7.52 19.28 -6.65
C SER A 102 -6.58 19.67 -5.51
N ASN A 103 -5.27 19.45 -5.68
CA ASN A 103 -4.28 19.85 -4.67
C ASN A 103 -4.21 21.37 -4.50
N LEU A 104 -4.36 22.15 -5.58
CA LEU A 104 -4.38 23.60 -5.53
C LEU A 104 -5.61 24.13 -4.80
N ASN A 105 -6.78 23.53 -5.04
CA ASN A 105 -8.02 23.87 -4.34
C ASN A 105 -7.89 23.54 -2.85
N ASN A 106 -7.42 22.34 -2.49
CA ASN A 106 -7.17 21.98 -1.11
C ASN A 106 -6.18 22.93 -0.41
N TRP A 107 -5.14 23.39 -1.11
CA TRP A 107 -4.20 24.36 -0.56
C TRP A 107 -4.86 25.71 -0.30
N ASN A 108 -5.72 26.18 -1.23
CA ASN A 108 -6.49 27.43 -1.05
C ASN A 108 -7.48 27.31 0.13
N GLU A 109 -8.23 26.21 0.22
CA GLU A 109 -9.22 25.96 1.28
C GLU A 109 -8.57 25.84 2.68
N ASN A 110 -7.34 25.33 2.74
CA ASN A 110 -6.56 25.25 3.99
C ASN A 110 -5.80 26.56 4.31
N GLY A 111 -6.25 27.71 3.83
CA GLY A 111 -5.67 29.02 4.17
C GLY A 111 -4.30 29.27 3.56
N CYS A 112 -3.95 28.59 2.45
CA CYS A 112 -2.65 28.73 1.77
C CYS A 112 -1.44 28.31 2.61
N GLU A 113 -1.64 27.45 3.59
CA GLU A 113 -0.55 26.95 4.42
C GLU A 113 0.39 25.99 3.67
N GLY A 114 1.71 26.13 3.91
CA GLY A 114 2.73 25.30 3.32
C GLY A 114 3.13 25.71 1.89
N ARG A 115 3.75 24.78 1.14
CA ARG A 115 4.23 25.07 -0.21
C ARG A 115 3.10 24.97 -1.22
N LYS A 116 2.89 26.03 -2.01
CA LYS A 116 1.92 26.03 -3.12
C LYS A 116 2.22 24.90 -4.12
N PRO A 117 1.22 24.13 -4.53
CA PRO A 117 1.37 23.16 -5.63
C PRO A 117 1.86 23.83 -6.91
N THR A 118 2.76 23.18 -7.60
CA THR A 118 3.33 23.68 -8.88
C THR A 118 3.06 22.67 -9.99
N LEU A 119 2.67 23.19 -11.16
CA LEU A 119 2.50 22.39 -12.36
C LEU A 119 3.88 22.02 -12.93
N GLN A 120 4.23 20.74 -12.88
CA GLN A 120 5.48 20.26 -13.45
C GLN A 120 5.29 19.98 -14.95
N LYS A 121 6.19 20.51 -15.78
CA LYS A 121 6.16 20.31 -17.23
C LYS A 121 6.90 19.05 -17.67
N ASN A 122 7.98 18.68 -16.99
CA ASN A 122 8.76 17.49 -17.31
C ASN A 122 8.22 16.29 -16.53
N LEU A 123 7.28 15.58 -17.13
CA LEU A 123 6.71 14.37 -16.54
C LEU A 123 7.49 13.13 -16.99
N HIS A 124 7.69 12.21 -16.05
CA HIS A 124 8.31 10.90 -16.29
C HIS A 124 7.28 9.78 -16.15
N LYS A 125 6.32 9.75 -17.07
CA LYS A 125 5.31 8.69 -17.15
C LYS A 125 5.79 7.56 -18.04
N MET A 126 5.29 6.37 -17.80
CA MET A 126 5.61 5.17 -18.59
C MET A 126 4.43 4.80 -19.48
N PRO A 127 4.67 4.44 -20.76
CA PRO A 127 3.59 4.15 -21.69
C PRO A 127 2.84 2.87 -21.34
N VAL A 128 1.53 2.90 -21.57
CA VAL A 128 0.62 1.75 -21.48
C VAL A 128 0.51 1.11 -22.85
N PHE A 129 0.67 -0.22 -22.92
CA PHE A 129 0.58 -0.97 -24.17
C PHE A 129 -0.78 -1.66 -24.28
N TYR A 130 -1.72 -1.09 -25.03
CA TYR A 130 -3.02 -1.71 -25.25
C TYR A 130 -2.96 -2.85 -26.29
N LYS A 131 -3.75 -3.89 -26.06
CA LYS A 131 -3.81 -5.08 -26.92
C LYS A 131 -4.21 -4.69 -28.37
N SER A 132 -3.68 -5.41 -29.33
CA SER A 132 -3.89 -5.26 -30.78
C SER A 132 -3.32 -3.99 -31.41
N ASN A 133 -3.24 -2.87 -30.71
CA ASN A 133 -2.70 -1.61 -31.21
C ASN A 133 -1.26 -1.34 -30.79
N MET A 134 -0.90 -1.72 -29.54
CA MET A 134 0.42 -1.47 -28.97
C MET A 134 1.18 -2.74 -28.62
N TYR A 135 0.48 -3.85 -28.36
CA TYR A 135 1.07 -5.18 -28.24
C TYR A 135 0.19 -6.24 -28.88
N LYS A 136 0.81 -7.32 -29.36
CA LYS A 136 0.17 -8.49 -29.92
C LYS A 136 1.10 -9.70 -29.86
N ASP A 137 0.62 -10.85 -30.34
CA ASP A 137 1.40 -12.10 -30.47
C ASP A 137 2.16 -12.41 -29.17
N PHE A 138 1.39 -12.51 -28.06
CA PHE A 138 1.94 -12.92 -26.77
C PHE A 138 1.91 -14.44 -26.70
N GLU A 139 3.02 -15.06 -27.07
CA GLU A 139 3.20 -16.50 -27.13
C GLU A 139 4.46 -16.89 -26.36
N ASP A 140 4.36 -17.92 -25.51
CA ASP A 140 5.42 -18.39 -24.65
C ASP A 140 6.13 -17.25 -23.89
N ASP A 141 7.42 -17.04 -24.21
CA ASP A 141 8.26 -16.02 -23.60
C ASP A 141 8.43 -14.78 -24.50
N THR A 142 7.64 -14.64 -25.56
CA THR A 142 7.77 -13.53 -26.52
C THR A 142 6.50 -12.69 -26.62
N ILE A 143 6.67 -11.43 -26.92
CA ILE A 143 5.58 -10.48 -27.18
C ILE A 143 6.04 -9.49 -28.25
N LYS A 144 5.16 -9.12 -29.17
CA LYS A 144 5.41 -8.02 -30.10
C LYS A 144 4.89 -6.71 -29.52
N LEU A 145 5.78 -5.74 -29.37
CA LEU A 145 5.46 -4.37 -28.92
C LEU A 145 5.61 -3.38 -30.05
N LYS A 146 4.71 -2.41 -30.14
CA LYS A 146 4.81 -1.32 -31.09
C LYS A 146 5.67 -0.22 -30.51
N LEU A 147 6.87 -0.05 -31.06
CA LEU A 147 7.90 0.88 -30.60
C LEU A 147 8.28 1.88 -31.68
N PHE A 148 8.72 3.08 -31.29
CA PHE A 148 9.19 4.11 -32.21
C PHE A 148 10.66 3.88 -32.57
N ILE A 149 10.91 3.48 -33.82
CA ILE A 149 12.20 3.09 -34.36
C ILE A 149 12.35 3.68 -35.77
N ASN A 150 13.52 4.24 -36.09
CA ASN A 150 13.81 4.80 -37.41
C ASN A 150 12.75 5.81 -37.88
N ASN A 151 12.31 6.67 -36.97
CA ASN A 151 11.30 7.69 -37.16
C ASN A 151 9.91 7.18 -37.58
N ASP A 152 9.60 5.89 -37.28
CA ASP A 152 8.28 5.31 -37.51
C ASP A 152 7.91 4.33 -36.40
N TRP A 153 6.62 3.94 -36.32
CA TRP A 153 6.08 3.01 -35.34
C TRP A 153 6.11 1.58 -35.89
N ASN A 154 7.03 0.76 -35.40
CA ASN A 154 7.28 -0.59 -35.86
C ASN A 154 6.97 -1.64 -34.81
N TRP A 155 6.54 -2.82 -35.26
CA TRP A 155 6.38 -3.98 -34.41
C TRP A 155 7.74 -4.62 -34.13
N VAL A 156 8.07 -4.80 -32.86
CA VAL A 156 9.33 -5.40 -32.40
C VAL A 156 9.02 -6.56 -31.49
N GLN A 157 9.55 -7.73 -31.81
CA GLN A 157 9.49 -8.87 -30.94
C GLN A 157 10.50 -8.70 -29.81
N VAL A 158 10.05 -8.90 -28.58
CA VAL A 158 10.87 -8.83 -27.36
C VAL A 158 10.72 -10.10 -26.56
N ASN A 159 11.81 -10.54 -25.91
CA ASN A 159 11.83 -11.71 -25.07
C ASN A 159 11.57 -11.29 -23.63
N LEU A 160 10.69 -12.03 -22.97
CA LEU A 160 10.34 -11.86 -21.56
C LEU A 160 11.07 -12.91 -20.72
N LYS A 161 11.22 -12.62 -19.43
CA LYS A 161 11.85 -13.58 -18.52
C LYS A 161 10.86 -14.68 -18.12
N HIS A 162 11.15 -15.90 -18.53
CA HIS A 162 10.30 -17.08 -18.31
C HIS A 162 9.84 -17.26 -16.86
N THR A 163 10.76 -17.17 -15.89
CA THR A 163 10.43 -17.37 -14.46
C THR A 163 9.42 -16.36 -13.94
N ASP A 164 9.42 -15.14 -14.48
CA ASP A 164 8.47 -14.10 -14.08
C ASP A 164 7.09 -14.36 -14.68
N LEU A 165 7.02 -14.86 -15.93
CA LEU A 165 5.78 -15.28 -16.60
C LEU A 165 5.13 -16.46 -15.90
N VAL A 166 5.89 -17.51 -15.60
CA VAL A 166 5.39 -18.68 -14.83
C VAL A 166 4.84 -18.25 -13.47
N SER A 167 5.48 -17.27 -12.82
CA SER A 167 4.97 -16.69 -11.57
C SER A 167 3.61 -16.00 -11.73
N ILE A 168 3.35 -15.33 -12.84
CA ILE A 168 2.04 -14.75 -13.16
C ILE A 168 1.03 -15.84 -13.47
N GLN A 169 1.35 -16.78 -14.34
CA GLN A 169 0.47 -17.88 -14.73
C GLN A 169 -0.05 -18.69 -13.54
N LYS A 170 0.83 -18.97 -12.56
CA LYS A 170 0.44 -19.65 -11.29
C LYS A 170 -0.56 -18.87 -10.45
N LYS A 171 -0.72 -17.58 -10.70
CA LYS A 171 -1.60 -16.67 -9.94
C LYS A 171 -2.84 -16.25 -10.72
N THR A 172 -2.94 -16.67 -11.98
CA THR A 172 -4.11 -16.43 -12.82
C THR A 172 -5.02 -17.65 -12.80
N ASN A 173 -6.31 -17.41 -12.72
CA ASN A 173 -7.37 -18.39 -12.94
C ASN A 173 -8.25 -17.95 -14.13
N LYS A 174 -9.29 -18.71 -14.45
CA LYS A 174 -10.18 -18.41 -15.59
C LYS A 174 -10.91 -17.06 -15.46
N ASP A 175 -11.11 -16.58 -14.23
CA ASP A 175 -11.85 -15.35 -13.93
C ASP A 175 -10.95 -14.14 -13.74
N THR A 176 -9.62 -14.35 -13.69
CA THR A 176 -8.64 -13.28 -13.52
C THR A 176 -8.60 -12.37 -14.75
N LYS A 177 -8.89 -11.08 -14.55
CA LYS A 177 -8.74 -10.07 -15.61
C LYS A 177 -7.32 -9.53 -15.60
N ILE A 178 -6.66 -9.56 -16.77
CA ILE A 178 -5.31 -9.03 -16.96
C ILE A 178 -5.43 -7.69 -17.66
N SER A 179 -4.88 -6.63 -17.06
CA SER A 179 -4.87 -5.30 -17.67
C SER A 179 -3.83 -5.19 -18.79
N ALA A 180 -3.96 -4.12 -19.60
CA ALA A 180 -2.91 -3.70 -20.52
C ALA A 180 -1.61 -3.43 -19.75
N PRO A 181 -0.46 -3.99 -20.18
CA PRO A 181 0.80 -3.82 -19.49
C PRO A 181 1.33 -2.39 -19.59
N ILE A 182 1.99 -1.96 -18.51
CA ILE A 182 2.68 -0.68 -18.43
C ILE A 182 4.19 -0.94 -18.55
N LEU A 183 4.87 -0.20 -19.41
CA LEU A 183 6.33 -0.24 -19.47
C LEU A 183 6.91 0.38 -18.18
N GLU A 184 7.85 -0.29 -17.54
CA GLU A 184 8.55 0.21 -16.35
C GLU A 184 10.06 0.13 -16.55
N HIS A 185 10.79 1.18 -16.16
CA HIS A 185 12.25 1.18 -16.11
C HIS A 185 12.72 1.25 -14.66
N LYS A 186 13.41 0.21 -14.19
CA LYS A 186 13.90 0.12 -12.82
C LYS A 186 15.22 -0.61 -12.74
N HIS A 187 16.18 -0.08 -11.99
CA HIS A 187 17.49 -0.69 -11.80
C HIS A 187 18.23 -1.01 -13.11
N LYS A 188 18.15 -0.10 -14.10
CA LYS A 188 18.72 -0.25 -15.44
C LYS A 188 18.11 -1.39 -16.27
N LYS A 189 16.96 -1.91 -15.88
CA LYS A 189 16.21 -2.96 -16.58
C LYS A 189 14.83 -2.46 -16.95
N TRP A 190 14.26 -3.04 -18.01
CA TRP A 190 12.91 -2.77 -18.48
C TRP A 190 11.99 -3.92 -18.10
N PHE A 191 10.76 -3.57 -17.75
CA PHE A 191 9.71 -4.51 -17.34
C PHE A 191 8.40 -4.16 -18.01
N LEU A 192 7.59 -5.18 -18.27
CA LEU A 192 6.16 -5.02 -18.48
C LEU A 192 5.44 -5.35 -17.18
N ARG A 193 4.71 -4.37 -16.67
CA ARG A 193 3.91 -4.51 -15.45
C ARG A 193 2.47 -4.79 -15.80
N PHE A 194 1.98 -5.95 -15.43
CA PHE A 194 0.59 -6.37 -15.55
C PHE A 194 -0.13 -6.17 -14.21
N VAL A 195 -1.40 -5.76 -14.27
CA VAL A 195 -2.30 -5.77 -13.12
C VAL A 195 -3.28 -6.91 -13.31
N LEU A 196 -3.31 -7.81 -12.34
CA LEU A 196 -4.26 -8.91 -12.24
C LEU A 196 -5.39 -8.47 -11.33
N THR A 197 -6.61 -8.65 -11.78
CA THR A 197 -7.82 -8.30 -11.04
C THR A 197 -8.63 -9.56 -10.81
N ASP A 198 -8.83 -9.92 -9.55
CA ASP A 198 -9.61 -11.07 -9.11
C ASP A 198 -10.79 -10.64 -8.23
N ASN A 199 -11.86 -11.42 -8.25
CA ASN A 199 -12.96 -11.30 -7.32
C ASN A 199 -12.77 -12.30 -6.17
N VAL A 200 -12.44 -11.79 -4.98
CA VAL A 200 -12.22 -12.61 -3.79
C VAL A 200 -13.46 -12.59 -2.90
N LYS A 201 -13.90 -13.77 -2.46
CA LYS A 201 -14.99 -13.93 -1.48
C LYS A 201 -14.37 -13.92 -0.09
N LEU A 202 -14.68 -12.89 0.69
CA LEU A 202 -14.24 -12.80 2.08
C LEU A 202 -15.24 -13.53 3.00
N ASN A 203 -14.72 -14.04 4.11
CA ASN A 203 -15.53 -14.69 5.15
C ASN A 203 -16.54 -13.69 5.74
N SER A 204 -17.79 -14.12 5.85
CA SER A 204 -18.91 -13.34 6.36
C SER A 204 -19.54 -13.90 7.64
N LYS A 205 -18.81 -14.79 8.36
CA LYS A 205 -19.31 -15.35 9.63
C LYS A 205 -19.70 -14.25 10.62
N ASN A 206 -20.69 -14.57 11.45
CA ASN A 206 -21.06 -13.73 12.58
C ASN A 206 -19.89 -13.60 13.55
N TYR A 207 -19.73 -12.44 14.20
CA TYR A 207 -18.64 -12.20 15.15
C TYR A 207 -18.55 -13.25 16.29
N LYS A 208 -19.69 -13.83 16.70
CA LYS A 208 -19.75 -14.88 17.73
C LYS A 208 -19.00 -16.16 17.33
N GLU A 209 -18.93 -16.45 16.05
CA GLU A 209 -18.28 -17.64 15.48
C GLU A 209 -16.85 -17.35 14.99
N GLN A 210 -16.44 -16.08 14.98
CA GLN A 210 -15.15 -15.69 14.45
C GLN A 210 -14.01 -16.04 15.38
N LYS A 211 -12.93 -16.54 14.79
CA LYS A 211 -11.58 -16.56 15.39
C LYS A 211 -10.79 -15.37 14.84
N VAL A 212 -10.26 -14.56 15.70
CA VAL A 212 -9.52 -13.35 15.38
C VAL A 212 -8.04 -13.52 15.71
N CYS A 213 -7.16 -13.21 14.75
CA CYS A 213 -5.73 -13.03 15.02
C CYS A 213 -5.45 -11.54 15.19
N ALA A 214 -5.18 -11.11 16.43
CA ALA A 214 -4.80 -9.74 16.72
C ALA A 214 -3.30 -9.58 16.81
N ILE A 215 -2.77 -8.49 16.26
CA ILE A 215 -1.33 -8.29 16.05
C ILE A 215 -0.91 -6.94 16.57
N ASP A 216 0.06 -6.96 17.49
CA ASP A 216 0.87 -5.80 17.85
C ASP A 216 2.18 -5.84 17.07
N LEU A 217 2.46 -4.79 16.28
CA LEU A 217 3.69 -4.64 15.50
C LEU A 217 4.71 -3.82 16.26
N GLY A 218 5.84 -4.42 16.57
CA GLY A 218 6.92 -3.81 17.33
C GLY A 218 8.19 -3.53 16.51
N ILE A 219 9.15 -2.83 17.12
CA ILE A 219 10.50 -2.60 16.59
C ILE A 219 11.45 -3.68 17.08
N ASN A 220 11.33 -4.10 18.33
CA ASN A 220 12.18 -5.11 18.96
C ASN A 220 11.66 -6.52 18.64
N THR A 221 10.44 -6.82 19.01
CA THR A 221 9.69 -7.98 18.51
C THR A 221 8.94 -7.53 17.25
N ASP A 222 9.13 -8.23 16.13
CA ASP A 222 8.58 -7.78 14.84
C ASP A 222 7.05 -7.80 14.83
N ALA A 223 6.45 -8.84 15.42
CA ALA A 223 5.02 -8.93 15.66
C ALA A 223 4.71 -9.87 16.84
N THR A 224 3.74 -9.49 17.65
CA THR A 224 3.16 -10.35 18.69
C THR A 224 1.72 -10.62 18.33
N CYS A 225 1.39 -11.90 18.17
CA CYS A 225 0.07 -12.35 17.71
C CYS A 225 -0.66 -13.08 18.83
N CYS A 226 -1.97 -12.85 18.95
CA CYS A 226 -2.85 -13.68 19.75
C CYS A 226 -4.08 -14.11 18.95
N ILE A 227 -4.55 -15.33 19.19
CA ILE A 227 -5.81 -15.85 18.63
C ILE A 227 -6.88 -15.78 19.72
N MET A 228 -8.00 -15.11 19.43
CA MET A 228 -9.07 -14.91 20.40
C MET A 228 -10.44 -15.16 19.78
N LYS A 229 -11.37 -15.68 20.57
CA LYS A 229 -12.81 -15.76 20.29
C LYS A 229 -13.57 -14.60 20.92
N SER A 230 -14.83 -14.43 20.54
CA SER A 230 -15.72 -13.35 21.01
C SER A 230 -16.01 -13.39 22.52
N ASP A 231 -15.95 -14.57 23.12
CA ASP A 231 -16.10 -14.78 24.57
C ASP A 231 -14.83 -14.40 25.39
N GLY A 232 -13.75 -14.02 24.71
CA GLY A 232 -12.46 -13.72 25.30
C GLY A 232 -11.51 -14.93 25.41
N THR A 233 -11.92 -16.12 25.01
CA THR A 233 -11.06 -17.32 25.04
C THR A 233 -9.83 -17.13 24.14
N ILE A 234 -8.64 -17.27 24.70
CA ILE A 234 -7.35 -17.17 23.98
C ILE A 234 -6.92 -18.57 23.57
N LEU A 235 -6.86 -18.81 22.24
CA LEU A 235 -6.54 -20.12 21.67
C LEU A 235 -5.06 -20.28 21.32
N GLY A 236 -4.33 -19.21 21.05
CA GLY A 236 -2.94 -19.27 20.63
C GLY A 236 -2.21 -17.95 20.78
N ARG A 237 -0.89 -18.03 20.83
CA ARG A 237 0.03 -16.89 20.93
C ARG A 237 1.27 -17.20 20.12
N LYS A 238 1.83 -16.17 19.45
CA LYS A 238 3.07 -16.30 18.68
C LYS A 238 3.87 -15.01 18.73
N PHE A 239 5.15 -15.12 19.06
CA PHE A 239 6.13 -14.05 18.91
C PHE A 239 6.91 -14.28 17.64
N ILE A 240 6.92 -13.27 16.76
CA ILE A 240 7.63 -13.29 15.49
C ILE A 240 8.82 -12.34 15.64
N ASN A 241 10.03 -12.87 15.45
CA ASN A 241 11.26 -12.10 15.56
C ASN A 241 12.33 -12.62 14.61
N PHE A 242 12.73 -11.79 13.66
CA PHE A 242 13.80 -12.07 12.69
C PHE A 242 15.07 -11.29 13.06
N SER A 243 15.69 -11.62 14.19
CA SER A 243 16.84 -10.92 14.76
C SER A 243 18.01 -10.84 13.77
N SER A 244 18.37 -11.95 13.11
CA SER A 244 19.47 -11.99 12.14
C SER A 244 19.27 -11.04 10.95
N ASP A 245 18.04 -10.92 10.42
CA ASP A 245 17.73 -9.96 9.35
C ASP A 245 17.86 -8.51 9.85
N LYS A 246 17.44 -8.23 11.09
CA LYS A 246 17.58 -6.91 11.72
C LYS A 246 19.04 -6.55 11.96
N ASP A 247 19.84 -7.49 12.41
CA ASP A 247 21.29 -7.29 12.63
C ASP A 247 22.01 -7.01 11.31
N LEU A 248 21.67 -7.72 10.23
CA LEU A 248 22.21 -7.47 8.91
C LEU A 248 21.89 -6.04 8.41
N ILE A 249 20.65 -5.59 8.62
CA ILE A 249 20.22 -4.23 8.28
C ILE A 249 20.97 -3.21 9.14
N ALA A 250 21.05 -3.40 10.45
CA ALA A 250 21.76 -2.52 11.39
C ALA A 250 23.25 -2.41 11.04
N HIS A 251 23.90 -3.54 10.72
CA HIS A 251 25.30 -3.56 10.28
C HIS A 251 25.52 -2.78 8.98
N THR A 252 24.61 -2.92 8.02
CA THR A 252 24.66 -2.17 6.76
C THR A 252 24.48 -0.67 7.00
N LEU A 253 23.54 -0.26 7.88
CA LEU A 253 23.34 1.14 8.24
C LEU A 253 24.57 1.74 8.94
N ASN A 254 25.24 0.96 9.81
CA ASN A 254 26.48 1.37 10.43
C ASN A 254 27.62 1.57 9.40
N LYS A 255 27.73 0.70 8.38
CA LYS A 255 28.66 0.89 7.26
C LYS A 255 28.36 2.19 6.49
N ILE A 256 27.09 2.49 6.24
CA ILE A 256 26.65 3.73 5.58
C ILE A 256 27.10 4.93 6.43
N LYS A 257 26.77 4.92 7.74
CA LYS A 257 27.13 5.99 8.67
C LYS A 257 28.64 6.25 8.66
N LYS A 258 29.48 5.22 8.80
CA LYS A 258 30.94 5.34 8.77
C LYS A 258 31.45 5.95 7.46
N LYS A 259 30.83 5.60 6.30
CA LYS A 259 31.23 6.18 5.01
C LYS A 259 30.80 7.63 4.84
N GLN A 260 29.68 8.03 5.42
CA GLN A 260 29.17 9.41 5.36
C GLN A 260 29.92 10.36 6.31
N GLN A 261 30.56 9.82 7.35
CA GLN A 261 31.34 10.60 8.33
C GLN A 261 32.80 10.89 7.91
N LYS A 262 33.27 10.36 6.77
CA LYS A 262 34.60 10.65 6.25
C LYS A 262 34.64 12.08 5.70
N GLU A 263 35.83 12.71 5.73
CA GLU A 263 36.07 14.05 5.18
C GLU A 263 35.62 14.18 3.72
N SER A 264 35.87 13.14 2.90
CA SER A 264 35.33 13.00 1.55
C SER A 264 34.19 11.98 1.53
N PRO A 265 32.93 12.40 1.57
CA PRO A 265 31.79 11.49 1.60
C PRO A 265 31.75 10.56 0.39
N GLN A 266 31.80 9.25 0.64
CA GLN A 266 31.79 8.24 -0.42
C GLN A 266 30.35 7.95 -0.87
N ASN A 267 30.20 7.58 -2.17
CA ASN A 267 28.89 7.16 -2.68
C ASN A 267 28.36 5.91 -1.95
N THR A 268 27.27 6.07 -1.23
CA THR A 268 26.61 5.02 -0.44
C THR A 268 25.37 4.43 -1.11
N SER A 269 25.06 4.80 -2.36
CA SER A 269 23.83 4.40 -3.06
C SER A 269 23.65 2.88 -3.15
N LYS A 270 24.75 2.11 -3.36
CA LYS A 270 24.69 0.63 -3.39
C LYS A 270 24.32 0.06 -2.02
N LEU A 271 24.87 0.59 -0.93
CA LEU A 271 24.57 0.15 0.44
C LEU A 271 23.13 0.48 0.83
N TRP A 272 22.63 1.67 0.48
CA TRP A 272 21.22 2.04 0.69
C TRP A 272 20.26 1.13 -0.07
N ARG A 273 20.60 0.76 -1.32
CA ARG A 273 19.81 -0.19 -2.10
C ARG A 273 19.78 -1.57 -1.43
N TYR A 274 20.91 -2.03 -0.95
CA TYR A 274 21.04 -3.30 -0.24
C TYR A 274 20.21 -3.29 1.06
N ALA A 275 20.36 -2.26 1.92
CA ALA A 275 19.60 -2.11 3.14
C ALA A 275 18.09 -2.08 2.87
N LYS A 276 17.64 -1.34 1.84
CA LYS A 276 16.24 -1.27 1.44
C LYS A 276 15.71 -2.63 0.99
N PHE A 277 16.46 -3.36 0.18
CA PHE A 277 16.08 -4.69 -0.30
C PHE A 277 15.89 -5.67 0.87
N HIS A 278 16.84 -5.72 1.81
CA HIS A 278 16.73 -6.58 2.98
C HIS A 278 15.57 -6.19 3.90
N ASN A 279 15.31 -4.90 4.06
CA ASN A 279 14.18 -4.41 4.84
C ASN A 279 12.81 -4.72 4.20
N ASP A 280 12.71 -4.67 2.87
CA ASP A 280 11.50 -5.06 2.13
C ASP A 280 11.29 -6.60 2.22
N ASN A 281 12.37 -7.37 2.18
CA ASN A 281 12.33 -8.82 2.37
C ASN A 281 11.91 -9.20 3.82
N LEU A 282 12.47 -8.53 4.83
CA LEU A 282 12.07 -8.70 6.23
C LEU A 282 10.58 -8.43 6.41
N ALA A 283 10.06 -7.33 5.86
CA ALA A 283 8.63 -7.03 5.92
C ALA A 283 7.76 -8.15 5.29
N THR A 284 8.26 -8.78 4.21
CA THR A 284 7.57 -9.89 3.55
C THR A 284 7.60 -11.17 4.40
N LYS A 285 8.73 -11.47 5.07
CA LYS A 285 8.86 -12.61 6.00
C LYS A 285 7.92 -12.46 7.19
N ILE A 286 7.88 -11.28 7.82
CA ILE A 286 6.97 -10.98 8.93
C ILE A 286 5.52 -11.17 8.49
N ALA A 287 5.13 -10.57 7.36
CA ALA A 287 3.78 -10.68 6.84
C ALA A 287 3.39 -12.14 6.53
N GLN A 288 4.31 -12.93 5.96
CA GLN A 288 4.06 -14.36 5.70
C GLN A 288 3.85 -15.11 7.01
N SER A 289 4.72 -14.92 8.01
CA SER A 289 4.62 -15.60 9.31
C SER A 289 3.30 -15.28 10.04
N ILE A 290 2.79 -14.04 9.91
CA ILE A 290 1.49 -13.64 10.46
C ILE A 290 0.36 -14.40 9.75
N VAL A 291 0.37 -14.43 8.42
CA VAL A 291 -0.68 -15.08 7.62
C VAL A 291 -0.67 -16.59 7.83
N ASP A 292 0.50 -17.21 7.90
CA ASP A 292 0.64 -18.66 8.15
C ASP A 292 0.07 -19.02 9.52
N PHE A 293 0.42 -18.27 10.57
CA PHE A 293 -0.13 -18.49 11.92
C PHE A 293 -1.64 -18.31 11.97
N SER A 294 -2.17 -17.30 11.27
CA SER A 294 -3.61 -17.07 11.18
C SER A 294 -4.32 -18.21 10.43
N LYS A 295 -3.74 -18.73 9.36
CA LYS A 295 -4.25 -19.85 8.57
C LYS A 295 -4.22 -21.15 9.35
N GLU A 296 -3.12 -21.46 10.03
CA GLU A 296 -2.93 -22.68 10.85
C GLU A 296 -3.98 -22.78 11.99
N ASN A 297 -4.50 -21.62 12.43
CA ASN A 297 -5.52 -21.54 13.49
C ASN A 297 -6.94 -21.30 12.96
N ASP A 298 -7.19 -21.39 11.65
CA ASP A 298 -8.48 -21.12 10.98
C ASP A 298 -9.08 -19.77 11.35
N CYS A 299 -8.27 -18.72 11.37
CA CYS A 299 -8.76 -17.37 11.68
C CYS A 299 -9.61 -16.81 10.55
N ASP A 300 -10.66 -16.10 10.92
CA ASP A 300 -11.58 -15.43 10.00
C ASP A 300 -11.16 -13.98 9.72
N VAL A 301 -10.51 -13.35 10.71
CA VAL A 301 -10.14 -11.94 10.68
C VAL A 301 -8.76 -11.74 11.28
N ILE A 302 -7.94 -10.95 10.60
CA ILE A 302 -6.67 -10.43 11.14
C ILE A 302 -6.89 -8.97 11.56
N VAL A 303 -6.50 -8.63 12.79
CA VAL A 303 -6.72 -7.29 13.36
C VAL A 303 -5.40 -6.62 13.67
N PHE A 304 -5.22 -5.41 13.13
CA PHE A 304 -4.10 -4.54 13.42
C PHE A 304 -4.53 -3.26 14.15
N GLU A 305 -3.55 -2.57 14.68
CA GLU A 305 -3.72 -1.16 15.06
C GLU A 305 -3.68 -0.26 13.82
N TYR A 306 -4.49 0.80 13.86
CA TYR A 306 -4.37 1.91 12.92
C TYR A 306 -3.21 2.82 13.36
N LEU A 307 -2.07 2.69 12.70
CA LEU A 307 -0.87 3.45 13.00
C LEU A 307 -0.73 4.61 11.99
N ASP A 308 -1.03 5.84 12.42
CA ASP A 308 -0.80 7.05 11.64
C ASP A 308 0.47 7.77 12.12
N PHE A 309 1.53 7.68 11.31
CA PHE A 309 2.82 8.32 11.60
C PHE A 309 3.00 9.67 10.89
N LYS A 310 1.95 10.48 10.77
CA LYS A 310 2.03 11.80 10.10
C LYS A 310 2.97 12.79 10.80
N GLY A 311 3.42 12.53 12.01
CA GLY A 311 4.35 13.38 12.76
C GLY A 311 5.78 13.34 12.24
N LYS A 312 6.52 14.44 12.41
CA LYS A 312 7.97 14.50 12.13
C LYS A 312 8.71 13.54 13.07
N LYS A 313 9.32 12.49 12.50
CA LYS A 313 10.18 11.57 13.25
C LYS A 313 11.42 12.34 13.74
N LYS A 314 11.56 12.52 15.05
CA LYS A 314 12.68 13.26 15.67
C LYS A 314 13.50 12.36 16.59
N GLY A 315 14.72 12.79 16.94
CA GLY A 315 15.58 12.17 17.95
C GLY A 315 16.37 10.93 17.46
N SER A 316 17.05 10.26 18.38
CA SER A 316 17.96 9.13 18.13
C SER A 316 17.27 7.91 17.49
N LYS A 317 15.99 7.74 17.67
CA LYS A 317 15.20 6.64 17.09
C LYS A 317 14.67 6.94 15.67
N LYS A 318 14.91 8.15 15.13
CA LYS A 318 14.39 8.58 13.81
C LYS A 318 14.68 7.57 12.70
N GLN A 319 15.90 7.04 12.64
CA GLN A 319 16.32 6.09 11.61
C GLN A 319 15.59 4.74 11.77
N LYS A 320 15.50 4.18 12.98
CA LYS A 320 14.76 2.93 13.24
C LYS A 320 13.29 3.08 12.86
N LEU A 321 12.64 4.18 13.26
CA LEU A 321 11.25 4.46 12.91
C LEU A 321 11.04 4.67 11.40
N SER A 322 12.02 5.24 10.67
CA SER A 322 11.90 5.41 9.22
C SER A 322 12.07 4.10 8.46
N MET A 323 12.82 3.16 9.01
CA MET A 323 13.01 1.82 8.45
C MET A 323 11.88 0.85 8.85
N TRP A 324 11.09 1.17 9.86
CA TRP A 324 9.99 0.33 10.31
C TRP A 324 8.83 0.34 9.29
N LYS A 325 8.58 -0.80 8.69
CA LYS A 325 7.73 -0.99 7.50
C LYS A 325 6.29 -1.40 7.84
N THR A 326 5.69 -0.87 8.91
CA THR A 326 4.35 -1.24 9.38
C THR A 326 3.29 -1.24 8.27
N ASN A 327 3.17 -0.15 7.53
CA ASN A 327 2.19 -0.06 6.44
C ASN A 327 2.46 -1.07 5.31
N THR A 328 3.75 -1.40 5.06
CA THR A 328 4.11 -2.41 4.06
C THR A 328 3.72 -3.80 4.55
N ILE A 329 4.01 -4.13 5.82
CA ILE A 329 3.63 -5.40 6.45
C ILE A 329 2.11 -5.55 6.40
N GLN A 330 1.35 -4.56 6.90
CA GLN A 330 -0.12 -4.60 6.91
C GLN A 330 -0.69 -4.80 5.49
N ARG A 331 -0.17 -4.10 4.48
CA ARG A 331 -0.62 -4.24 3.09
C ARG A 331 -0.33 -5.63 2.52
N ILE A 332 0.85 -6.20 2.81
CA ILE A 332 1.20 -7.55 2.35
C ILE A 332 0.30 -8.58 3.03
N VAL A 333 0.08 -8.46 4.35
CA VAL A 333 -0.84 -9.32 5.10
C VAL A 333 -2.25 -9.22 4.52
N GLU A 334 -2.77 -8.01 4.31
CA GLU A 334 -4.10 -7.77 3.75
C GLU A 334 -4.27 -8.47 2.39
N THR A 335 -3.30 -8.31 1.50
CA THR A 335 -3.30 -8.99 0.19
C THR A 335 -3.34 -10.51 0.32
N LYS A 336 -2.47 -11.08 1.17
CA LYS A 336 -2.37 -12.54 1.34
C LYS A 336 -3.56 -13.12 2.10
N ALA A 337 -4.06 -12.42 3.13
CA ALA A 337 -5.22 -12.80 3.92
C ALA A 337 -6.49 -12.82 3.05
N HIS A 338 -6.71 -11.81 2.22
CA HIS A 338 -7.84 -11.75 1.31
C HIS A 338 -7.81 -12.92 0.32
N ASN A 339 -6.65 -13.31 -0.24
CA ASN A 339 -6.53 -14.48 -1.11
C ASN A 339 -6.93 -15.80 -0.41
N LEU A 340 -6.88 -15.84 0.90
CA LEU A 340 -7.31 -16.97 1.72
C LEU A 340 -8.74 -16.80 2.26
N GLY A 341 -9.46 -15.73 1.85
CA GLY A 341 -10.81 -15.44 2.31
C GLY A 341 -10.89 -14.78 3.68
N MET A 342 -9.76 -14.56 4.37
CA MET A 342 -9.71 -13.86 5.66
C MET A 342 -9.92 -12.36 5.48
N ARG A 343 -10.65 -11.71 6.40
CA ARG A 343 -10.77 -10.25 6.45
C ARG A 343 -9.62 -9.62 7.22
N VAL A 344 -9.29 -8.38 6.89
CA VAL A 344 -8.36 -7.56 7.68
C VAL A 344 -9.08 -6.35 8.24
N SER A 345 -8.89 -6.09 9.52
CA SER A 345 -9.50 -4.98 10.23
C SER A 345 -8.44 -4.16 10.96
N ARG A 346 -8.77 -2.90 11.24
CA ARG A 346 -7.91 -1.99 12.01
C ARG A 346 -8.72 -1.38 13.14
N ILE A 347 -8.09 -1.27 14.31
CA ILE A 347 -8.68 -0.65 15.51
C ILE A 347 -7.86 0.58 15.94
N CYS A 348 -8.43 1.40 16.84
CA CYS A 348 -7.72 2.54 17.40
C CYS A 348 -6.52 2.09 18.24
N ALA A 349 -5.32 2.61 17.92
CA ALA A 349 -4.06 2.26 18.57
C ALA A 349 -3.86 2.97 19.92
N TYR A 350 -4.64 3.99 20.25
CA TYR A 350 -4.41 4.79 21.44
C TYR A 350 -4.59 3.97 22.71
N ASN A 351 -3.60 3.96 23.60
CA ASN A 351 -3.56 3.23 24.89
C ASN A 351 -3.58 1.70 24.82
N THR A 352 -3.53 1.03 23.67
CA THR A 352 -3.52 -0.43 23.58
C THR A 352 -2.37 -1.06 24.37
N SER A 353 -1.18 -0.49 24.26
CA SER A 353 0.02 -0.94 24.97
C SER A 353 0.31 -0.15 26.24
N LYS A 354 -0.51 0.87 26.58
CA LYS A 354 -0.39 1.65 27.82
C LYS A 354 -1.22 1.08 28.96
N LEU A 355 -2.33 0.41 28.61
CA LEU A 355 -3.24 -0.19 29.59
C LEU A 355 -2.97 -1.68 29.75
N ALA A 356 -2.97 -2.14 30.99
CA ALA A 356 -2.92 -3.56 31.33
C ALA A 356 -4.17 -4.28 30.81
N PHE A 357 -4.00 -5.48 30.25
CA PHE A 357 -5.12 -6.23 29.68
C PHE A 357 -6.16 -6.63 30.72
N ASP A 358 -5.77 -6.78 32.00
CA ASP A 358 -6.62 -7.17 33.13
C ASP A 358 -7.44 -6.01 33.73
N GLY A 359 -7.37 -4.82 33.13
CA GLY A 359 -8.10 -3.65 33.59
C GLY A 359 -7.50 -2.96 34.84
N SER A 360 -6.34 -3.39 35.31
CA SER A 360 -5.70 -2.85 36.53
C SER A 360 -5.11 -1.43 36.37
N GLY A 361 -5.22 -0.82 35.16
CA GLY A 361 -4.78 0.54 34.90
C GLY A 361 -3.56 0.63 34.00
N GLU A 362 -2.76 1.70 34.14
CA GLU A 362 -1.59 1.93 33.30
C GLU A 362 -0.43 1.00 33.68
N VAL A 363 0.25 0.46 32.66
CA VAL A 363 1.44 -0.38 32.87
C VAL A 363 2.69 0.46 33.16
N ILE A 364 3.53 0.01 34.06
CA ILE A 364 4.83 0.60 34.40
C ILE A 364 5.93 -0.17 33.70
N ARG A 365 6.89 0.51 33.04
CA ARG A 365 7.94 -0.09 32.20
C ARG A 365 9.35 0.35 32.60
N GLY A 366 10.34 -0.50 32.26
CA GLY A 366 11.77 -0.20 32.39
C GLY A 366 12.18 0.12 33.83
N SER A 367 13.06 1.11 34.03
CA SER A 367 13.61 1.49 35.33
C SER A 367 12.55 1.88 36.36
N LYS A 368 11.42 2.44 35.94
CA LYS A 368 10.30 2.76 36.84
C LYS A 368 9.64 1.52 37.46
N ALA A 369 9.78 0.38 36.82
CA ALA A 369 9.25 -0.91 37.29
C ALA A 369 10.34 -1.80 37.90
N ASN A 370 11.59 -1.34 38.00
CA ASN A 370 12.77 -2.14 38.32
C ASN A 370 12.96 -3.36 37.39
N LEU A 371 12.68 -3.16 36.09
CA LEU A 371 12.81 -4.17 35.03
C LEU A 371 13.97 -3.85 34.10
N ASN A 372 14.79 -4.85 33.78
CA ASN A 372 15.96 -4.72 32.91
C ASN A 372 15.59 -4.61 31.42
N THR A 373 14.35 -4.93 31.04
CA THR A 373 13.88 -4.93 29.67
C THR A 373 12.61 -4.10 29.51
N TYR A 374 12.43 -3.48 28.32
CA TYR A 374 11.19 -2.79 27.97
C TYR A 374 10.09 -3.72 27.41
N GLU A 375 10.40 -5.00 27.22
CA GLU A 375 9.47 -6.03 26.77
C GLU A 375 8.52 -6.45 27.90
N LEU A 376 8.97 -6.31 29.14
CA LEU A 376 8.18 -6.57 30.33
C LEU A 376 7.62 -5.28 30.91
N CYS A 377 6.46 -5.39 31.51
CA CYS A 377 5.83 -4.33 32.28
C CYS A 377 5.29 -4.88 33.63
N LYS A 378 5.17 -4.00 34.58
CA LYS A 378 4.53 -4.27 35.88
C LYS A 378 3.15 -3.61 35.88
N PHE A 379 2.13 -4.37 36.21
CA PHE A 379 0.75 -3.90 36.37
C PHE A 379 0.58 -3.27 37.77
N SER A 380 -0.44 -2.48 37.99
CA SER A 380 -0.72 -1.84 39.29
C SER A 380 -0.99 -2.85 40.40
N ASN A 381 -1.47 -4.05 40.06
CA ASN A 381 -1.64 -5.17 41.00
C ASN A 381 -0.34 -5.96 41.29
N GLY A 382 0.83 -5.47 40.78
CA GLY A 382 2.12 -6.11 41.01
C GLY A 382 2.51 -7.20 40.00
N LYS A 383 1.60 -7.64 39.14
CA LYS A 383 1.84 -8.66 38.12
C LYS A 383 2.86 -8.19 37.11
N ILE A 384 3.85 -9.02 36.76
CA ILE A 384 4.79 -8.75 35.64
C ILE A 384 4.33 -9.54 34.43
N TYR A 385 4.25 -8.86 33.28
CA TYR A 385 3.76 -9.44 32.05
C TYR A 385 4.49 -8.88 30.81
N ASN A 386 4.40 -9.59 29.66
CA ASN A 386 4.91 -9.08 28.41
C ASN A 386 3.99 -7.98 27.85
N CYS A 387 4.57 -6.81 27.54
CA CYS A 387 3.82 -5.63 27.08
C CYS A 387 3.10 -5.84 25.77
N ASP A 388 3.80 -6.42 24.78
CA ASP A 388 3.30 -6.57 23.42
C ASP A 388 2.19 -7.63 23.39
N LEU A 389 2.30 -8.67 24.26
CA LEU A 389 1.25 -9.66 24.40
C LEU A 389 0.00 -9.07 25.09
N SER A 390 0.18 -8.25 26.13
CA SER A 390 -0.92 -7.48 26.73
C SER A 390 -1.61 -6.58 25.70
N ALA A 391 -0.84 -5.90 24.86
CA ALA A 391 -1.36 -5.07 23.79
C ALA A 391 -2.17 -5.90 22.77
N SER A 392 -1.67 -7.06 22.36
CA SER A 392 -2.38 -7.93 21.40
C SER A 392 -3.75 -8.38 21.92
N TYR A 393 -3.90 -8.64 23.24
CA TYR A 393 -5.20 -8.94 23.85
C TYR A 393 -6.15 -7.75 23.81
N ASN A 394 -5.66 -6.55 24.11
CA ASN A 394 -6.45 -5.32 24.02
C ASN A 394 -6.90 -5.04 22.57
N ILE A 395 -6.03 -5.33 21.58
CA ILE A 395 -6.36 -5.20 20.15
C ILE A 395 -7.51 -6.14 19.77
N ALA A 396 -7.44 -7.42 20.14
CA ALA A 396 -8.48 -8.40 19.87
C ALA A 396 -9.81 -7.98 20.52
N SER A 397 -9.76 -7.60 21.78
CA SER A 397 -10.94 -7.22 22.56
C SER A 397 -11.64 -5.99 21.99
N ARG A 398 -10.90 -4.97 21.58
CA ARG A 398 -11.47 -3.77 20.93
C ARG A 398 -12.16 -4.10 19.61
N TYR A 399 -11.68 -5.09 18.86
CA TYR A 399 -12.36 -5.58 17.67
C TYR A 399 -13.73 -6.16 18.05
N PHE A 400 -13.78 -7.11 18.99
CA PHE A 400 -15.02 -7.75 19.41
C PHE A 400 -15.99 -6.76 20.04
N ILE A 401 -15.54 -5.88 20.94
CA ILE A 401 -16.38 -4.82 21.54
C ILE A 401 -17.04 -3.98 20.45
N ARG A 402 -16.30 -3.60 19.40
CA ARG A 402 -16.85 -2.85 18.25
C ARG A 402 -17.88 -3.65 17.48
N GLU A 403 -17.65 -4.94 17.24
CA GLU A 403 -18.61 -5.78 16.48
C GLU A 403 -19.87 -6.07 17.33
N ILE A 404 -19.72 -6.27 18.64
CA ILE A 404 -20.83 -6.38 19.59
C ILE A 404 -21.65 -5.09 19.59
N GLN A 405 -21.03 -3.92 19.70
CA GLN A 405 -21.69 -2.62 19.64
C GLN A 405 -22.54 -2.45 18.38
N LYS A 406 -22.03 -2.88 17.23
CA LYS A 406 -22.78 -2.82 15.96
C LYS A 406 -23.98 -3.74 15.91
N SER A 407 -24.00 -4.82 16.68
CA SER A 407 -25.08 -5.81 16.70
C SER A 407 -26.20 -5.50 17.68
N ILE A 408 -26.02 -4.51 18.55
CA ILE A 408 -26.95 -4.13 19.61
C ILE A 408 -27.62 -2.79 19.24
N SER A 409 -28.92 -2.65 19.53
CA SER A 409 -29.61 -1.37 19.34
C SER A 409 -29.04 -0.26 20.25
N GLU A 410 -29.13 0.99 19.80
CA GLU A 410 -28.59 2.14 20.55
C GLU A 410 -29.17 2.24 21.97
N ARG A 411 -30.48 1.94 22.15
CA ARG A 411 -31.14 1.93 23.45
C ARG A 411 -30.48 0.90 24.40
N ASN A 412 -30.30 -0.32 23.93
CA ASN A 412 -29.72 -1.39 24.74
C ASN A 412 -28.23 -1.11 25.00
N TRP A 413 -27.50 -0.56 24.01
CA TRP A 413 -26.11 -0.16 24.20
C TRP A 413 -25.97 0.91 25.28
N SER A 414 -26.87 1.91 25.33
CA SER A 414 -26.88 2.94 26.38
C SER A 414 -27.06 2.35 27.78
N LEU A 415 -27.88 1.31 27.93
CA LEU A 415 -28.05 0.59 29.20
C LEU A 415 -26.79 -0.21 29.59
N ILE A 416 -26.09 -0.79 28.60
CA ILE A 416 -24.83 -1.51 28.84
C ILE A 416 -23.73 -0.55 29.29
N LEU A 417 -23.66 0.66 28.71
CA LEU A 417 -22.70 1.70 29.09
C LEU A 417 -22.77 2.09 30.58
N THR A 418 -23.97 2.03 31.20
CA THR A 418 -24.12 2.31 32.64
C THR A 418 -23.54 1.20 33.53
N LYS A 419 -23.43 -0.03 33.00
CA LYS A 419 -22.93 -1.21 33.74
C LYS A 419 -21.43 -1.43 33.53
N VAL A 420 -20.91 -1.08 32.36
CA VAL A 420 -19.49 -1.27 32.00
C VAL A 420 -18.89 0.10 31.59
N LEU A 421 -18.37 0.84 32.56
CA LEU A 421 -17.98 2.26 32.39
C LEU A 421 -16.88 2.47 31.36
N ASP A 422 -15.94 1.53 31.21
CA ASP A 422 -14.82 1.62 30.27
C ASP A 422 -15.25 1.67 28.81
N LEU A 423 -16.47 1.20 28.48
CA LEU A 423 -17.03 1.24 27.14
C LEU A 423 -17.30 2.67 26.64
N GLY A 424 -17.44 3.65 27.54
CA GLY A 424 -17.69 5.06 27.20
C GLY A 424 -16.58 5.70 26.36
N LYS A 425 -15.35 5.18 26.42
CA LYS A 425 -14.22 5.63 25.59
C LYS A 425 -13.49 4.42 25.00
N ARG A 426 -13.54 4.26 23.67
CA ARG A 426 -12.83 3.18 22.95
C ARG A 426 -11.34 3.06 23.31
N THR A 427 -10.70 4.16 23.71
CA THR A 427 -9.29 4.22 24.11
C THR A 427 -9.02 3.59 25.46
N ASN A 428 -10.06 3.37 26.27
CA ASN A 428 -9.94 2.76 27.60
C ASN A 428 -10.28 1.27 27.60
N CYS A 429 -10.92 0.77 26.54
CA CYS A 429 -11.31 -0.64 26.46
C CYS A 429 -10.08 -1.56 26.48
N THR A 430 -10.11 -2.52 27.38
CA THR A 430 -9.11 -3.58 27.57
C THR A 430 -9.73 -4.97 27.35
N TYR A 431 -8.94 -6.02 27.50
CA TYR A 431 -9.44 -7.40 27.49
C TYR A 431 -10.45 -7.64 28.64
N ASN A 432 -10.19 -7.09 29.84
CA ASN A 432 -11.14 -7.18 30.94
C ASN A 432 -12.49 -6.53 30.60
N THR A 433 -12.49 -5.41 29.90
CA THR A 433 -13.72 -4.76 29.43
C THR A 433 -14.58 -5.68 28.53
N LEU A 434 -13.94 -6.51 27.67
CA LEU A 434 -14.64 -7.50 26.86
C LEU A 434 -15.26 -8.60 27.75
N LEU A 435 -14.53 -9.08 28.76
CA LEU A 435 -15.04 -10.09 29.69
C LEU A 435 -16.24 -9.58 30.49
N GLU A 436 -16.17 -8.33 30.96
CA GLU A 436 -17.29 -7.70 31.68
C GLU A 436 -18.50 -7.49 30.75
N LEU A 437 -18.25 -7.05 29.52
CA LEU A 437 -19.32 -6.91 28.51
C LEU A 437 -20.01 -8.23 28.25
N ASN A 438 -19.28 -9.33 28.10
CA ASN A 438 -19.84 -10.67 27.88
C ASN A 438 -20.69 -11.21 29.07
N LYS A 439 -20.49 -10.68 30.28
CA LYS A 439 -21.33 -11.03 31.45
C LYS A 439 -22.68 -10.28 31.46
N VAL A 440 -22.78 -9.16 30.72
CA VAL A 440 -23.94 -8.26 30.74
C VAL A 440 -24.86 -8.48 29.55
N ILE A 441 -24.34 -9.07 28.46
CA ILE A 441 -25.09 -9.40 27.23
C ILE A 441 -25.66 -10.81 27.38
#